data_84b714097adf587d06c35bbdd01c1fe0
#
_entry.id   84b714097adf587d06c35bbdd01c1fe0
#
_cell.length_a   1.000
_cell.length_b   1.000
_cell.length_c   1.000
_cell.angle_alpha   90.00
_cell.angle_beta   90.00
_cell.angle_gamma   90.00
#
_symmetry.space_group_name_H-M   'P 1'
#
loop_
_entity.id
_entity.type
_entity.pdbx_description
1 polymer ?
#
loop_
_entity_poly.entity_id
_entity_poly.type
_entity_poly.pdbx_seq_one_letter_code
_entity_poly.pdbx_strand_id
1 'polypeptide(L)'
;TNMVTIAGEYKSDSFDKDEIEKIIRNVVAEIGYEQKGFHHEHLNIYNELHGQSPDIALGTDNFGAGDQGLMFGYACLETENYMPMAIYLCHKILERVQDERENHAWILPDNKSQVTLTYSDVNKPKNVDKIVCSTQHSEDIDIEHVRKIIEEIIRDEIKEDLGNTKFLINPTGRFVVGGPDGDTGLTGRKIIVDTYGGYAPHGGGAFSGKDCTKVDRSGAYMARYLAKNIVSSGKAFNATVQLSYAIGVVEPTSVYVYADGKVRPDL
;
A
#
# COMPACT_ATOMS: atom_id res chain seq x y z
N THR A 1 9.85 17.86 -8.63
CA THR A 1 9.53 18.60 -9.88
C THR A 1 8.04 18.76 -10.06
N ASN A 2 7.59 19.88 -10.64
CA ASN A 2 6.17 20.15 -10.91
C ASN A 2 5.68 19.41 -12.18
N MET A 3 5.83 18.09 -12.21
CA MET A 3 5.56 17.26 -13.39
C MET A 3 4.87 15.95 -13.00
N VAL A 4 3.85 15.58 -13.80
CA VAL A 4 3.25 14.24 -13.77
C VAL A 4 3.35 13.65 -15.18
N THR A 5 3.91 12.45 -15.28
CA THR A 5 3.93 11.67 -16.53
C THR A 5 3.11 10.42 -16.32
N ILE A 6 2.14 10.18 -17.20
CA ILE A 6 1.40 8.94 -17.26
C ILE A 6 1.71 8.22 -18.55
N ALA A 7 1.98 6.92 -18.48
CA ALA A 7 2.23 6.07 -19.62
C ALA A 7 1.62 4.69 -19.37
N GLY A 8 1.19 4.02 -20.40
CA GLY A 8 0.61 2.69 -20.30
C GLY A 8 -0.45 2.44 -21.36
N GLU A 9 -1.10 1.30 -21.23
CA GLU A 9 -2.15 0.85 -22.14
C GLU A 9 -3.54 1.05 -21.51
N TYR A 10 -4.51 1.38 -22.34
CA TYR A 10 -5.92 1.39 -21.96
C TYR A 10 -6.78 0.58 -22.93
N LYS A 11 -7.91 0.07 -22.44
CA LYS A 11 -8.97 -0.55 -23.24
C LYS A 11 -10.27 0.19 -22.94
N SER A 12 -10.68 1.09 -23.83
CA SER A 12 -11.89 1.87 -23.71
C SER A 12 -12.37 2.30 -25.10
N ASP A 13 -13.68 2.40 -25.27
CA ASP A 13 -14.30 2.94 -26.47
C ASP A 13 -14.25 4.47 -26.53
N SER A 14 -13.98 5.12 -25.38
CA SER A 14 -13.80 6.57 -25.27
C SER A 14 -12.51 6.88 -24.53
N PHE A 15 -11.70 7.75 -25.12
CA PHE A 15 -10.49 8.26 -24.52
C PHE A 15 -10.41 9.76 -24.75
N ASP A 16 -10.47 10.52 -23.64
CA ASP A 16 -10.37 11.97 -23.66
C ASP A 16 -9.15 12.42 -22.83
N LYS A 17 -8.16 13.00 -23.52
CA LYS A 17 -6.94 13.49 -22.87
C LYS A 17 -7.20 14.64 -21.89
N ASP A 18 -8.15 15.52 -22.22
CA ASP A 18 -8.47 16.68 -21.40
C ASP A 18 -9.20 16.25 -20.11
N GLU A 19 -10.02 15.20 -20.18
CA GLU A 19 -10.67 14.63 -19.00
C GLU A 19 -9.63 13.98 -18.07
N ILE A 20 -8.67 13.23 -18.60
CA ILE A 20 -7.59 12.63 -17.82
C ILE A 20 -6.75 13.70 -17.14
N GLU A 21 -6.42 14.79 -17.83
CA GLU A 21 -5.68 15.89 -17.22
C GLU A 21 -6.44 16.52 -16.05
N LYS A 22 -7.75 16.72 -16.19
CA LYS A 22 -8.61 17.21 -15.09
C LYS A 22 -8.61 16.25 -13.90
N ILE A 23 -8.72 14.94 -14.16
CA ILE A 23 -8.66 13.92 -13.11
C ILE A 23 -7.33 13.99 -12.37
N ILE A 24 -6.20 14.08 -13.07
CA ILE A 24 -4.88 14.18 -12.43
C ILE A 24 -4.80 15.42 -11.53
N ARG A 25 -5.23 16.58 -12.01
CA ARG A 25 -5.23 17.82 -11.23
C ARG A 25 -6.12 17.72 -10.00
N ASN A 26 -7.32 17.15 -10.14
CA ASN A 26 -8.26 16.96 -9.04
C ASN A 26 -7.68 16.02 -7.98
N VAL A 27 -7.09 14.89 -8.35
CA VAL A 27 -6.45 13.96 -7.40
C VAL A 27 -5.32 14.63 -6.63
N VAL A 28 -4.48 15.43 -7.29
CA VAL A 28 -3.39 16.15 -6.62
C VAL A 28 -3.95 17.20 -5.65
N ALA A 29 -5.03 17.90 -6.03
CA ALA A 29 -5.74 18.85 -5.16
C ALA A 29 -6.37 18.15 -3.95
N GLU A 30 -7.06 17.03 -4.15
CA GLU A 30 -7.70 16.23 -3.09
C GLU A 30 -6.67 15.70 -2.09
N ILE A 31 -5.48 15.29 -2.54
CA ILE A 31 -4.37 14.90 -1.67
C ILE A 31 -3.89 16.11 -0.86
N GLY A 32 -3.98 17.33 -1.41
CA GLY A 32 -3.62 18.58 -0.75
C GLY A 32 -2.18 19.02 -1.01
N TYR A 33 -1.59 18.69 -2.16
CA TYR A 33 -0.30 19.22 -2.57
C TYR A 33 -0.44 20.62 -3.18
N GLU A 34 -0.06 21.63 -2.40
CA GLU A 34 -0.05 23.05 -2.78
C GLU A 34 1.34 23.67 -2.57
N GLN A 35 2.39 22.94 -2.90
CA GLN A 35 3.76 23.39 -2.75
C GLN A 35 4.25 24.15 -4.00
N LYS A 36 5.19 25.07 -3.82
CA LYS A 36 5.80 25.81 -4.94
C LYS A 36 6.37 24.90 -6.03
N GLY A 37 6.94 23.77 -5.65
CA GLY A 37 7.55 22.78 -6.53
C GLY A 37 6.60 21.68 -6.99
N PHE A 38 5.36 21.60 -6.45
CA PHE A 38 4.33 20.65 -6.86
C PHE A 38 2.93 21.13 -6.48
N HIS A 39 2.15 21.60 -7.47
CA HIS A 39 0.86 22.24 -7.26
C HIS A 39 -0.10 21.87 -8.39
N HIS A 40 -1.32 21.45 -8.06
CA HIS A 40 -2.31 20.95 -9.02
C HIS A 40 -2.62 21.90 -10.18
N GLU A 41 -2.64 23.23 -9.96
CA GLU A 41 -2.90 24.21 -11.01
C GLU A 41 -1.77 24.37 -12.03
N HIS A 42 -0.51 24.14 -11.58
CA HIS A 42 0.68 24.46 -12.34
C HIS A 42 1.47 23.22 -12.81
N LEU A 43 0.89 22.01 -12.66
CA LEU A 43 1.52 20.78 -13.12
C LEU A 43 1.76 20.79 -14.63
N ASN A 44 2.95 20.37 -15.04
CA ASN A 44 3.23 19.91 -16.38
C ASN A 44 2.80 18.45 -16.50
N ILE A 45 1.81 18.15 -17.34
CA ILE A 45 1.28 16.80 -17.50
C ILE A 45 1.69 16.25 -18.86
N TYR A 46 2.34 15.08 -18.85
CA TYR A 46 2.70 14.33 -20.06
C TYR A 46 1.87 13.05 -20.09
N ASN A 47 1.01 12.96 -21.12
CA ASN A 47 0.11 11.83 -21.30
C ASN A 47 0.55 11.00 -22.50
N GLU A 48 1.18 9.86 -22.24
CA GLU A 48 1.68 8.87 -23.19
C GLU A 48 0.86 7.56 -23.12
N LEU A 49 -0.42 7.67 -22.74
CA LEU A 49 -1.34 6.53 -22.77
C LEU A 49 -1.70 6.18 -24.21
N HIS A 50 -1.76 4.88 -24.51
CA HIS A 50 -2.13 4.34 -25.82
C HIS A 50 -3.05 3.13 -25.71
N GLY A 51 -3.71 2.76 -26.80
CA GLY A 51 -4.59 1.59 -26.84
C GLY A 51 -3.84 0.27 -26.60
N GLN A 52 -4.49 -0.68 -25.93
CA GLN A 52 -3.93 -1.99 -25.63
C GLN A 52 -3.49 -2.74 -26.89
N SER A 53 -2.35 -3.44 -26.79
CA SER A 53 -1.85 -4.31 -27.85
C SER A 53 -2.87 -5.40 -28.22
N PRO A 54 -3.15 -5.60 -29.54
CA PRO A 54 -4.02 -6.68 -30.00
C PRO A 54 -3.55 -8.08 -29.57
N ASP A 55 -2.24 -8.30 -29.45
CA ASP A 55 -1.66 -9.60 -29.08
C ASP A 55 -1.97 -9.95 -27.61
N ILE A 56 -1.95 -8.96 -26.72
CA ILE A 56 -2.35 -9.14 -25.32
C ILE A 56 -3.85 -9.41 -25.21
N ALA A 57 -4.66 -8.72 -26.01
CA ALA A 57 -6.11 -8.90 -26.06
C ALA A 57 -6.52 -10.33 -26.40
N LEU A 58 -5.80 -11.02 -27.30
CA LEU A 58 -6.06 -12.41 -27.65
C LEU A 58 -6.04 -13.38 -26.45
N GLY A 59 -5.14 -13.14 -25.48
CA GLY A 59 -5.06 -13.93 -24.26
C GLY A 59 -6.18 -13.62 -23.25
N THR A 60 -6.47 -12.33 -23.06
CA THR A 60 -7.40 -11.86 -22.04
C THR A 60 -8.87 -11.96 -22.46
N ASP A 61 -9.19 -11.86 -23.74
CA ASP A 61 -10.57 -11.93 -24.23
C ASP A 61 -11.21 -13.34 -24.07
N ASN A 62 -10.38 -14.36 -23.82
CA ASN A 62 -10.82 -15.73 -23.48
C ASN A 62 -10.68 -16.06 -21.99
N PHE A 63 -10.66 -15.06 -21.12
CA PHE A 63 -10.47 -15.18 -19.67
C PHE A 63 -9.10 -15.78 -19.25
N GLY A 64 -8.14 -15.91 -20.16
CA GLY A 64 -6.78 -16.33 -19.84
C GLY A 64 -6.02 -15.25 -19.07
N ALA A 65 -4.99 -15.65 -18.33
CA ALA A 65 -4.10 -14.74 -17.66
C ALA A 65 -3.42 -13.79 -18.65
N GLY A 66 -3.41 -12.49 -18.37
CA GLY A 66 -2.79 -11.47 -19.23
C GLY A 66 -1.27 -11.48 -19.20
N ASP A 67 -0.68 -12.22 -18.26
CA ASP A 67 0.78 -12.39 -18.12
C ASP A 67 1.10 -13.68 -17.37
N GLN A 68 2.36 -14.06 -17.37
CA GLN A 68 2.92 -15.06 -16.48
C GLN A 68 3.36 -14.42 -15.16
N GLY A 69 3.39 -15.19 -14.06
CA GLY A 69 3.88 -14.65 -12.80
C GLY A 69 3.60 -15.52 -11.60
N LEU A 70 4.10 -15.06 -10.45
CA LEU A 70 3.83 -15.62 -9.13
C LEU A 70 3.07 -14.58 -8.31
N MET A 71 1.99 -14.99 -7.68
CA MET A 71 1.18 -14.15 -6.80
C MET A 71 1.10 -14.78 -5.41
N PHE A 72 1.17 -13.95 -4.38
CA PHE A 72 1.17 -14.39 -3.00
C PHE A 72 0.02 -13.76 -2.23
N GLY A 73 -0.61 -14.58 -1.40
CA GLY A 73 -1.56 -14.15 -0.38
C GLY A 73 -1.11 -14.64 0.99
N TYR A 74 -1.34 -13.83 2.01
CA TYR A 74 -1.02 -14.15 3.39
C TYR A 74 -2.19 -13.83 4.31
N ALA A 75 -2.33 -14.57 5.40
CA ALA A 75 -3.24 -14.29 6.49
C ALA A 75 -2.68 -14.83 7.81
N CYS A 76 -3.00 -14.18 8.92
CA CYS A 76 -2.65 -14.64 10.27
C CYS A 76 -3.69 -14.17 11.29
N LEU A 77 -3.64 -14.71 12.52
CA LEU A 77 -4.55 -14.38 13.62
C LEU A 77 -4.08 -13.20 14.49
N GLU A 78 -3.18 -12.35 13.99
CA GLU A 78 -2.64 -11.23 14.78
C GLU A 78 -3.63 -10.06 14.92
N THR A 79 -4.54 -9.89 13.95
CA THR A 79 -5.57 -8.85 13.94
C THR A 79 -6.92 -9.40 13.50
N GLU A 80 -7.99 -8.69 13.78
CA GLU A 80 -9.34 -9.04 13.35
C GLU A 80 -9.50 -9.16 11.82
N ASN A 81 -8.67 -8.43 11.07
CA ASN A 81 -8.65 -8.46 9.62
C ASN A 81 -7.73 -9.55 9.05
N TYR A 82 -7.14 -10.39 9.92
CA TYR A 82 -6.17 -11.43 9.54
C TYR A 82 -4.90 -10.86 8.87
N MET A 83 -4.51 -9.65 9.24
CA MET A 83 -3.29 -8.98 8.77
C MET A 83 -2.19 -9.07 9.82
N PRO A 84 -0.90 -9.03 9.41
CA PRO A 84 0.21 -8.84 10.36
C PRO A 84 0.04 -7.52 11.13
N MET A 85 0.16 -7.58 12.45
CA MET A 85 -0.11 -6.43 13.32
C MET A 85 0.77 -5.22 13.01
N ALA A 86 2.04 -5.41 12.67
CA ALA A 86 2.95 -4.29 12.42
C ALA A 86 2.47 -3.39 11.27
N ILE A 87 2.14 -3.99 10.10
CA ILE A 87 1.64 -3.20 8.94
C ILE A 87 0.23 -2.65 9.21
N TYR A 88 -0.61 -3.41 9.92
CA TYR A 88 -1.93 -2.95 10.33
C TYR A 88 -1.85 -1.68 11.17
N LEU A 89 -0.99 -1.66 12.19
CA LEU A 89 -0.78 -0.47 13.03
C LEU A 89 -0.15 0.70 12.24
N CYS A 90 0.75 0.43 11.29
CA CYS A 90 1.29 1.46 10.41
C CYS A 90 0.19 2.16 9.61
N HIS A 91 -0.74 1.39 9.04
CA HIS A 91 -1.88 1.94 8.28
C HIS A 91 -2.79 2.74 9.20
N LYS A 92 -3.15 2.21 10.37
CA LYS A 92 -3.99 2.91 11.36
C LYS A 92 -3.43 4.26 11.78
N ILE A 93 -2.13 4.31 12.05
CA ILE A 93 -1.45 5.58 12.38
C ILE A 93 -1.61 6.59 11.24
N LEU A 94 -1.37 6.19 9.99
CA LEU A 94 -1.42 7.12 8.87
C LEU A 94 -2.84 7.51 8.48
N GLU A 95 -3.82 6.61 8.58
CA GLU A 95 -5.25 6.93 8.44
C GLU A 95 -5.65 8.00 9.46
N ARG A 96 -5.30 7.79 10.74
CA ARG A 96 -5.61 8.75 11.80
C ARG A 96 -4.90 10.10 11.62
N VAL A 97 -3.63 10.11 11.23
CA VAL A 97 -2.90 11.35 10.93
C VAL A 97 -3.54 12.09 9.74
N GLN A 98 -4.03 11.36 8.73
CA GLN A 98 -4.74 11.94 7.59
C GLN A 98 -6.06 12.59 8.03
N ASP A 99 -6.85 11.94 8.89
CA ASP A 99 -8.12 12.47 9.39
C ASP A 99 -7.89 13.74 10.23
N GLU A 100 -6.80 13.78 10.99
CA GLU A 100 -6.45 14.95 11.81
C GLU A 100 -5.99 16.20 11.02
N ARG A 101 -5.78 16.09 9.73
CA ARG A 101 -5.50 17.26 8.87
C ARG A 101 -6.66 18.27 8.85
N GLU A 102 -7.89 17.82 9.07
CA GLU A 102 -9.05 18.72 9.19
C GLU A 102 -8.96 19.58 10.45
N ASN A 103 -8.38 19.05 11.53
CA ASN A 103 -8.24 19.73 12.83
C ASN A 103 -6.91 20.50 12.94
N HIS A 104 -5.90 20.10 12.16
CA HIS A 104 -4.53 20.57 12.21
C HIS A 104 -4.01 20.92 10.81
N ALA A 105 -4.34 22.10 10.30
CA ALA A 105 -3.97 22.56 8.95
C ALA A 105 -2.45 22.57 8.67
N TRP A 106 -1.62 22.48 9.71
CA TRP A 106 -0.17 22.39 9.58
C TRP A 106 0.32 20.96 9.24
N ILE A 107 -0.53 19.93 9.35
CA ILE A 107 -0.22 18.56 8.90
C ILE A 107 -0.37 18.51 7.37
N LEU A 108 0.73 18.21 6.68
CA LEU A 108 0.78 18.16 5.22
C LEU A 108 0.73 16.70 4.70
N PRO A 109 0.54 16.47 3.39
CA PRO A 109 0.16 15.15 2.87
C PRO A 109 1.20 14.03 3.02
N ASP A 110 2.51 14.32 3.01
CA ASP A 110 3.54 13.28 3.01
C ASP A 110 3.83 12.80 4.43
N ASN A 111 3.38 11.57 4.72
CA ASN A 111 3.54 10.96 6.03
C ASN A 111 4.06 9.53 5.89
N LYS A 112 4.91 9.11 6.82
CA LYS A 112 5.51 7.77 6.87
C LYS A 112 5.43 7.20 8.27
N SER A 113 5.12 5.91 8.38
CA SER A 113 5.12 5.21 9.67
C SER A 113 5.88 3.88 9.59
N GLN A 114 6.45 3.50 10.72
CA GLN A 114 7.06 2.19 10.92
C GLN A 114 6.79 1.73 12.35
N VAL A 115 6.37 0.49 12.52
CA VAL A 115 6.11 -0.12 13.82
C VAL A 115 7.00 -1.33 14.01
N THR A 116 7.66 -1.41 15.17
CA THR A 116 8.47 -2.55 15.58
C THR A 116 7.77 -3.24 16.75
N LEU A 117 7.52 -4.54 16.61
CA LEU A 117 6.90 -5.38 17.62
C LEU A 117 7.90 -6.35 18.23
N THR A 118 7.71 -6.69 19.50
CA THR A 118 8.32 -7.88 20.11
C THR A 118 7.29 -9.00 20.10
N TYR A 119 7.77 -10.23 19.94
CA TYR A 119 6.95 -11.43 19.93
C TYR A 119 7.32 -12.34 21.08
N SER A 120 6.33 -12.95 21.71
CA SER A 120 6.55 -13.99 22.73
C SER A 120 6.70 -15.39 22.13
N ASP A 121 6.14 -15.60 20.95
CA ASP A 121 6.15 -16.82 20.16
C ASP A 121 5.77 -16.49 18.72
N VAL A 122 5.86 -17.44 17.78
CA VAL A 122 5.39 -17.27 16.40
C VAL A 122 3.92 -16.84 16.41
N ASN A 123 3.60 -15.76 15.68
CA ASN A 123 2.27 -15.14 15.58
C ASN A 123 1.64 -14.67 16.91
N LYS A 124 2.46 -14.41 17.92
CA LYS A 124 2.00 -13.86 19.22
C LYS A 124 2.72 -12.53 19.49
N PRO A 125 2.27 -11.44 18.89
CA PRO A 125 2.80 -10.12 19.23
C PRO A 125 2.59 -9.87 20.72
N LYS A 126 3.60 -9.29 21.37
CA LYS A 126 3.63 -9.05 22.81
C LYS A 126 3.55 -7.59 23.14
N ASN A 127 4.45 -6.78 22.58
CA ASN A 127 4.51 -5.34 22.84
C ASN A 127 4.88 -4.58 21.58
N VAL A 128 4.48 -3.33 21.52
CA VAL A 128 5.00 -2.34 20.57
C VAL A 128 6.31 -1.80 21.16
N ASP A 129 7.44 -2.12 20.53
CA ASP A 129 8.78 -1.68 20.99
C ASP A 129 9.09 -0.26 20.52
N LYS A 130 8.85 0.02 19.23
CA LYS A 130 9.14 1.33 18.63
C LYS A 130 8.08 1.73 17.62
N ILE A 131 7.79 3.03 17.58
CA ILE A 131 7.01 3.68 16.53
C ILE A 131 7.86 4.80 15.95
N VAL A 132 8.12 4.75 14.66
CA VAL A 132 8.69 5.85 13.88
C VAL A 132 7.55 6.49 13.09
N CYS A 133 7.37 7.80 13.21
CA CYS A 133 6.45 8.55 12.39
C CYS A 133 7.12 9.82 11.88
N SER A 134 7.11 10.01 10.56
CA SER A 134 7.60 11.23 9.94
C SER A 134 6.43 11.92 9.26
N THR A 135 6.06 13.09 9.74
CA THR A 135 4.91 13.88 9.29
C THR A 135 5.41 15.16 8.64
N GLN A 136 5.02 15.38 7.39
CA GLN A 136 5.26 16.65 6.71
C GLN A 136 4.43 17.74 7.40
N HIS A 137 5.03 18.92 7.61
CA HIS A 137 4.40 20.01 8.34
C HIS A 137 4.69 21.39 7.72
N SER A 138 3.85 22.39 8.02
CA SER A 138 4.09 23.76 7.60
C SER A 138 5.39 24.33 8.21
N GLU A 139 5.97 25.34 7.54
CA GLU A 139 7.29 25.88 7.91
C GLU A 139 7.29 26.63 9.25
N ASP A 140 6.17 27.22 9.60
CA ASP A 140 5.97 28.10 10.73
C ASP A 140 5.64 27.38 12.05
N ILE A 141 5.44 26.04 12.02
CA ILE A 141 5.13 25.27 13.23
C ILE A 141 6.38 24.83 13.98
N ASP A 142 6.34 24.89 15.30
CA ASP A 142 7.44 24.40 16.14
C ASP A 142 7.52 22.87 16.12
N ILE A 143 8.74 22.35 15.97
CA ILE A 143 8.97 20.88 15.84
C ILE A 143 8.59 20.12 17.12
N GLU A 144 8.77 20.71 18.29
CA GLU A 144 8.38 20.04 19.54
C GLU A 144 6.85 19.97 19.67
N HIS A 145 6.14 20.97 19.14
CA HIS A 145 4.68 20.92 19.02
C HIS A 145 4.25 19.80 18.08
N VAL A 146 4.88 19.67 16.89
CA VAL A 146 4.62 18.57 15.95
C VAL A 146 4.81 17.21 16.64
N ARG A 147 5.94 17.02 17.33
CA ARG A 147 6.26 15.77 18.04
C ARG A 147 5.20 15.43 19.07
N LYS A 148 4.81 16.39 19.88
CA LYS A 148 3.82 16.20 20.92
C LYS A 148 2.46 15.80 20.37
N ILE A 149 1.94 16.55 19.41
CA ILE A 149 0.59 16.29 18.85
C ILE A 149 0.56 14.97 18.09
N ILE A 150 1.57 14.67 17.28
CA ILE A 150 1.60 13.37 16.56
C ILE A 150 1.70 12.20 17.54
N GLU A 151 2.47 12.30 18.63
CA GLU A 151 2.49 11.27 19.67
C GLU A 151 1.12 11.10 20.35
N GLU A 152 0.43 12.19 20.65
CA GLU A 152 -0.94 12.16 21.21
C GLU A 152 -1.92 11.47 20.24
N ILE A 153 -1.90 11.83 18.95
CA ILE A 153 -2.73 11.21 17.91
C ILE A 153 -2.47 9.68 17.86
N ILE A 154 -1.20 9.27 17.87
CA ILE A 154 -0.84 7.85 17.83
C ILE A 154 -1.32 7.10 19.09
N ARG A 155 -1.18 7.70 20.26
CA ARG A 155 -1.63 7.11 21.52
C ARG A 155 -3.15 6.98 21.60
N ASP A 156 -3.89 7.89 21.00
CA ASP A 156 -5.36 7.85 20.94
C ASP A 156 -5.85 6.75 19.98
N GLU A 157 -5.13 6.51 18.88
CA GLU A 157 -5.52 5.50 17.88
C GLU A 157 -5.15 4.08 18.28
N ILE A 158 -3.94 3.89 18.82
CA ILE A 158 -3.42 2.56 19.16
C ILE A 158 -3.88 2.15 20.56
N LYS A 159 -4.64 1.05 20.61
CA LYS A 159 -5.23 0.52 21.85
C LYS A 159 -4.29 -0.43 22.61
N GLU A 160 -3.21 -0.86 21.98
CA GLU A 160 -2.17 -1.67 22.58
C GLU A 160 -1.45 -0.88 23.68
N ASP A 161 -0.87 -1.59 24.67
CA ASP A 161 -0.07 -0.96 25.72
C ASP A 161 1.21 -0.32 25.14
N LEU A 162 1.24 1.00 25.13
CA LEU A 162 2.36 1.82 24.66
C LEU A 162 3.25 2.34 25.83
N GLY A 163 3.10 1.80 27.04
CA GLY A 163 3.80 2.33 28.22
C GLY A 163 5.32 2.38 28.11
N ASN A 164 5.93 1.40 27.46
CA ASN A 164 7.39 1.32 27.26
C ASN A 164 7.80 1.55 25.79
N THR A 165 6.88 1.99 24.92
CA THR A 165 7.14 2.20 23.51
C THR A 165 8.04 3.41 23.29
N LYS A 166 9.09 3.25 22.48
CA LYS A 166 9.93 4.36 22.06
C LYS A 166 9.33 5.05 20.84
N PHE A 167 8.97 6.33 20.99
CA PHE A 167 8.52 7.17 19.89
C PHE A 167 9.68 7.89 19.23
N LEU A 168 9.72 7.86 17.91
CA LEU A 168 10.68 8.57 17.06
C LEU A 168 9.88 9.40 16.04
N ILE A 169 9.35 10.54 16.51
CA ILE A 169 8.55 11.45 15.70
C ILE A 169 9.47 12.49 15.05
N ASN A 170 9.42 12.58 13.71
CA ASN A 170 10.30 13.47 12.95
C ASN A 170 11.75 13.47 13.48
N PRO A 171 12.43 12.30 13.49
CA PRO A 171 13.75 12.17 14.13
C PRO A 171 14.82 13.05 13.50
N THR A 172 14.68 13.42 12.22
CA THR A 172 15.56 14.37 11.53
C THR A 172 15.22 15.83 11.80
N GLY A 173 14.11 16.11 12.53
CA GLY A 173 13.60 17.44 12.78
C GLY A 173 12.65 17.92 11.67
N ARG A 174 13.00 19.02 11.00
CA ARG A 174 12.18 19.67 9.98
C ARG A 174 11.85 18.76 8.79
N PHE A 175 10.55 18.69 8.43
CA PHE A 175 10.04 18.01 7.23
C PHE A 175 8.95 18.88 6.57
N VAL A 176 9.37 19.89 5.81
CA VAL A 176 8.47 20.86 5.17
C VAL A 176 8.26 20.55 3.69
N VAL A 177 9.33 20.19 2.96
CA VAL A 177 9.24 19.80 1.56
C VAL A 177 9.03 18.30 1.50
N GLY A 178 7.88 17.87 0.98
CA GLY A 178 7.49 16.46 0.86
C GLY A 178 6.86 16.15 -0.50
N GLY A 179 6.37 14.91 -0.63
CA GLY A 179 5.76 14.43 -1.86
C GLY A 179 6.67 14.52 -3.09
N PRO A 180 6.12 14.69 -4.31
CA PRO A 180 6.89 14.72 -5.55
C PRO A 180 7.84 15.91 -5.70
N ASP A 181 7.74 16.93 -4.83
CA ASP A 181 8.71 18.03 -4.77
C ASP A 181 9.99 17.58 -4.04
N GLY A 182 9.86 16.83 -2.96
CA GLY A 182 10.98 16.28 -2.20
C GLY A 182 11.62 15.06 -2.87
N ASP A 183 10.79 14.11 -3.33
CA ASP A 183 11.23 12.85 -3.94
C ASP A 183 10.25 12.40 -5.02
N THR A 184 10.75 11.79 -6.10
CA THR A 184 9.90 11.33 -7.20
C THR A 184 9.15 10.06 -6.84
N GLY A 185 7.80 10.11 -6.96
CA GLY A 185 6.95 8.94 -6.83
C GLY A 185 6.83 8.16 -8.14
N LEU A 186 6.75 6.85 -8.05
CA LEU A 186 6.47 5.95 -9.18
C LEU A 186 5.42 4.91 -8.78
N THR A 187 4.49 4.63 -9.69
CA THR A 187 3.53 3.53 -9.53
C THR A 187 4.28 2.19 -9.36
N GLY A 188 3.84 1.37 -8.41
CA GLY A 188 4.45 0.07 -8.15
C GLY A 188 5.75 0.09 -7.33
N ARG A 189 6.12 1.22 -6.72
CA ARG A 189 7.28 1.35 -5.82
C ARG A 189 6.90 1.26 -4.33
N LYS A 190 5.65 0.90 -3.99
CA LYS A 190 5.15 0.68 -2.62
C LYS A 190 4.43 -0.67 -2.46
N ILE A 191 4.81 -1.66 -3.27
CA ILE A 191 4.14 -2.98 -3.33
C ILE A 191 4.16 -3.75 -2.01
N ILE A 192 5.15 -3.54 -1.17
CA ILE A 192 5.24 -4.16 0.16
C ILE A 192 4.32 -3.45 1.16
N VAL A 193 4.14 -2.14 1.04
CA VAL A 193 3.13 -1.37 1.80
C VAL A 193 1.72 -1.78 1.37
N ASP A 194 1.51 -2.01 0.08
CA ASP A 194 0.21 -2.44 -0.49
C ASP A 194 -0.18 -3.86 -0.06
N THR A 195 0.72 -4.64 0.52
CA THR A 195 0.51 -6.03 0.90
C THR A 195 0.72 -6.27 2.39
N TYR A 196 1.83 -6.89 2.81
CA TYR A 196 1.98 -7.43 4.17
C TYR A 196 3.16 -6.84 4.95
N GLY A 197 3.74 -5.71 4.51
CA GLY A 197 4.83 -5.04 5.21
C GLY A 197 6.13 -5.85 5.30
N GLY A 198 6.35 -6.78 4.37
CA GLY A 198 7.52 -7.68 4.37
C GLY A 198 7.33 -8.96 5.19
N TYR A 199 6.13 -9.21 5.74
CA TYR A 199 5.83 -10.42 6.51
C TYR A 199 5.66 -11.67 5.65
N ALA A 200 5.27 -11.51 4.40
CA ALA A 200 5.11 -12.58 3.43
C ALA A 200 5.91 -12.29 2.14
N PRO A 201 6.21 -13.32 1.32
CA PRO A 201 6.76 -13.14 0.00
C PRO A 201 5.88 -12.25 -0.89
N HIS A 202 6.48 -11.70 -1.95
CA HIS A 202 5.79 -10.90 -2.96
C HIS A 202 6.21 -11.32 -4.37
N GLY A 203 5.26 -11.40 -5.30
CA GLY A 203 5.52 -11.77 -6.69
C GLY A 203 6.12 -10.67 -7.57
N GLY A 204 6.11 -9.41 -7.08
CA GLY A 204 6.67 -8.25 -7.77
C GLY A 204 5.65 -7.39 -8.51
N GLY A 205 4.42 -7.90 -8.75
CA GLY A 205 3.38 -7.17 -9.45
C GLY A 205 2.74 -6.04 -8.63
N ALA A 206 2.59 -4.86 -9.21
CA ALA A 206 1.85 -3.75 -8.61
C ALA A 206 0.34 -3.92 -8.80
N PHE A 207 -0.47 -3.32 -7.91
CA PHE A 207 -1.93 -3.32 -8.03
C PHE A 207 -2.48 -2.04 -8.64
N SER A 208 -1.92 -0.90 -8.26
CA SER A 208 -2.38 0.42 -8.70
C SER A 208 -2.40 0.54 -10.22
N GLY A 209 -3.48 1.10 -10.78
CA GLY A 209 -3.66 1.31 -12.20
C GLY A 209 -4.06 0.07 -13.00
N LYS A 210 -4.21 -1.11 -12.36
CA LYS A 210 -4.57 -2.37 -13.03
C LYS A 210 -6.04 -2.72 -12.78
N ASP A 211 -6.74 -3.14 -13.83
CA ASP A 211 -8.07 -3.73 -13.76
C ASP A 211 -8.02 -5.23 -13.42
N CYS A 212 -9.20 -5.88 -13.31
CA CYS A 212 -9.30 -7.30 -12.92
C CYS A 212 -8.76 -8.29 -13.97
N THR A 213 -8.51 -7.88 -15.21
CA THR A 213 -7.89 -8.74 -16.23
C THR A 213 -6.39 -8.90 -16.03
N LYS A 214 -5.78 -8.05 -15.20
CA LYS A 214 -4.34 -8.08 -14.89
C LYS A 214 -4.11 -9.06 -13.74
N VAL A 215 -3.52 -10.23 -14.07
CA VAL A 215 -3.33 -11.34 -13.12
C VAL A 215 -2.45 -11.00 -11.92
N ASP A 216 -1.54 -10.04 -12.03
CA ASP A 216 -0.77 -9.51 -10.91
C ASP A 216 -1.67 -9.06 -9.76
N ARG A 217 -2.80 -8.44 -10.08
CA ARG A 217 -3.77 -7.98 -9.10
C ARG A 217 -4.80 -9.06 -8.76
N SER A 218 -5.49 -9.63 -9.75
CA SER A 218 -6.55 -10.62 -9.53
C SER A 218 -6.03 -11.90 -8.87
N GLY A 219 -4.87 -12.38 -9.29
CA GLY A 219 -4.21 -13.55 -8.70
C GLY A 219 -3.73 -13.32 -7.27
N ALA A 220 -3.17 -12.14 -6.97
CA ALA A 220 -2.80 -11.78 -5.60
C ALA A 220 -4.03 -11.66 -4.68
N TYR A 221 -5.13 -11.10 -5.17
CA TYR A 221 -6.39 -11.01 -4.41
C TYR A 221 -7.00 -12.39 -4.17
N MET A 222 -6.96 -13.29 -5.17
CA MET A 222 -7.39 -14.68 -4.98
C MET A 222 -6.51 -15.41 -3.97
N ALA A 223 -5.20 -15.28 -4.06
CA ALA A 223 -4.27 -15.87 -3.08
C ALA A 223 -4.55 -15.36 -1.65
N ARG A 224 -4.83 -14.06 -1.49
CA ARG A 224 -5.25 -13.47 -0.20
C ARG A 224 -6.60 -14.05 0.27
N TYR A 225 -7.57 -14.17 -0.62
CA TYR A 225 -8.87 -14.75 -0.30
C TYR A 225 -8.72 -16.19 0.22
N LEU A 226 -7.92 -17.02 -0.44
CA LEU A 226 -7.65 -18.39 -0.02
C LEU A 226 -6.94 -18.44 1.34
N ALA A 227 -5.86 -17.68 1.53
CA ALA A 227 -5.14 -17.60 2.79
C ALA A 227 -6.06 -17.19 3.94
N LYS A 228 -6.90 -16.18 3.74
CA LYS A 228 -7.87 -15.70 4.72
C LYS A 228 -8.89 -16.79 5.08
N ASN A 229 -9.41 -17.53 4.11
CA ASN A 229 -10.34 -18.63 4.37
C ASN A 229 -9.70 -19.78 5.15
N ILE A 230 -8.45 -20.13 4.87
CA ILE A 230 -7.71 -21.15 5.64
C ILE A 230 -7.62 -20.75 7.10
N VAL A 231 -7.21 -19.52 7.39
CA VAL A 231 -7.02 -19.05 8.76
C VAL A 231 -8.36 -18.86 9.47
N SER A 232 -9.36 -18.23 8.83
CA SER A 232 -10.68 -17.97 9.41
C SER A 232 -11.48 -19.26 9.71
N SER A 233 -11.21 -20.35 8.96
CA SER A 233 -11.82 -21.66 9.25
C SER A 233 -11.17 -22.42 10.40
N GLY A 234 -10.13 -21.86 11.04
CA GLY A 234 -9.40 -22.48 12.13
C GLY A 234 -8.45 -23.62 11.73
N LYS A 235 -8.17 -23.76 10.42
CA LYS A 235 -7.26 -24.82 9.91
C LYS A 235 -5.78 -24.49 10.09
N ALA A 236 -5.45 -23.21 10.32
CA ALA A 236 -4.09 -22.74 10.57
C ALA A 236 -4.11 -21.40 11.33
N PHE A 237 -3.03 -21.10 12.08
CA PHE A 237 -2.79 -19.79 12.69
C PHE A 237 -2.29 -18.75 11.70
N ASN A 238 -1.54 -19.19 10.69
CA ASN A 238 -1.12 -18.38 9.56
C ASN A 238 -1.07 -19.23 8.27
N ALA A 239 -1.24 -18.59 7.15
CA ALA A 239 -1.14 -19.24 5.84
C ALA A 239 -0.57 -18.29 4.79
N THR A 240 0.36 -18.80 4.02
CA THR A 240 0.83 -18.21 2.76
C THR A 240 0.32 -19.08 1.61
N VAL A 241 -0.37 -18.48 0.66
CA VAL A 241 -0.80 -19.13 -0.59
C VAL A 241 -0.03 -18.51 -1.74
N GLN A 242 0.60 -19.35 -2.56
CA GLN A 242 1.25 -18.95 -3.79
C GLN A 242 0.48 -19.53 -4.96
N LEU A 243 0.19 -18.68 -5.93
CA LEU A 243 -0.38 -19.05 -7.22
C LEU A 243 0.63 -18.72 -8.32
N SER A 244 0.71 -19.57 -9.34
CA SER A 244 1.46 -19.26 -10.55
C SER A 244 0.57 -19.34 -11.77
N TYR A 245 0.82 -18.49 -12.75
CA TYR A 245 0.06 -18.42 -13.99
C TYR A 245 0.98 -18.39 -15.20
N ALA A 246 0.46 -18.85 -16.34
CA ALA A 246 1.04 -18.68 -17.66
C ALA A 246 0.14 -17.81 -18.51
N ILE A 247 0.72 -16.96 -19.35
CA ILE A 247 -0.04 -16.08 -20.25
C ILE A 247 -1.02 -16.88 -21.11
N GLY A 248 -2.26 -16.39 -21.23
CA GLY A 248 -3.32 -17.02 -22.03
C GLY A 248 -3.97 -18.24 -21.39
N VAL A 249 -3.51 -18.72 -20.23
CA VAL A 249 -4.07 -19.88 -19.53
C VAL A 249 -5.01 -19.41 -18.42
N VAL A 250 -6.20 -20.03 -18.33
CA VAL A 250 -7.22 -19.68 -17.33
C VAL A 250 -6.87 -20.21 -15.95
N GLU A 251 -6.51 -21.50 -15.88
CA GLU A 251 -6.20 -22.17 -14.63
C GLU A 251 -4.77 -21.83 -14.15
N PRO A 252 -4.56 -21.73 -12.83
CA PRO A 252 -3.21 -21.57 -12.30
C PRO A 252 -2.35 -22.78 -12.65
N THR A 253 -1.10 -22.55 -13.04
CA THR A 253 -0.13 -23.62 -13.35
C THR A 253 0.38 -24.30 -12.08
N SER A 254 0.29 -23.64 -10.93
CA SER A 254 0.62 -24.21 -9.61
C SER A 254 -0.13 -23.50 -8.52
N VAL A 255 -0.54 -24.26 -7.49
CA VAL A 255 -1.06 -23.78 -6.22
C VAL A 255 -0.19 -24.37 -5.12
N TYR A 256 0.35 -23.51 -4.25
CA TYR A 256 1.19 -23.94 -3.14
C TYR A 256 0.71 -23.27 -1.84
N VAL A 257 0.51 -24.07 -0.79
CA VAL A 257 0.10 -23.60 0.52
C VAL A 257 1.16 -23.95 1.56
N TYR A 258 1.61 -22.89 2.28
CA TYR A 258 2.50 -23.02 3.42
C TYR A 258 1.81 -22.44 4.64
N ALA A 259 1.58 -23.24 5.67
CA ALA A 259 0.86 -22.83 6.85
C ALA A 259 1.48 -23.44 8.13
N ASP A 260 1.55 -22.65 9.19
CA ASP A 260 2.10 -23.04 10.49
C ASP A 260 3.47 -23.72 10.39
N GLY A 261 4.36 -23.18 9.56
CA GLY A 261 5.74 -23.64 9.42
C GLY A 261 5.95 -24.87 8.52
N LYS A 262 4.94 -25.31 7.78
CA LYS A 262 5.06 -26.48 6.87
C LYS A 262 4.20 -26.37 5.61
N VAL A 263 4.56 -27.15 4.61
CA VAL A 263 3.76 -27.33 3.38
C VAL A 263 2.47 -28.08 3.71
N ARG A 264 1.35 -27.61 3.19
CA ARG A 264 0.02 -28.17 3.45
C ARG A 264 -0.71 -28.48 2.14
N PRO A 265 -0.40 -29.65 1.53
CA PRO A 265 -1.08 -30.07 0.30
C PRO A 265 -2.55 -30.48 0.51
N ASP A 266 -2.96 -30.58 1.76
CA ASP A 266 -4.33 -30.92 2.22
C ASP A 266 -5.25 -29.71 2.34
N LEU A 267 -4.72 -28.49 2.19
CA LEU A 267 -5.46 -27.22 2.24
C LEU A 267 -5.55 -26.59 0.87
#